data_665c93c3518600e911fe2ea00e5320d5
#
_entry.id   665c93c3518600e911fe2ea00e5320d5
#
_cell.length_a   1.000
_cell.length_b   1.000
_cell.length_c   1.000
_cell.angle_alpha   90.00
_cell.angle_beta   90.00
_cell.angle_gamma   90.00
#
_symmetry.space_group_name_H-M   'P 1'
#
loop_
_entity.id
_entity.type
_entity.pdbx_description
1 polymer ?
#
loop_
_entity_poly.entity_id
_entity_poly.type
_entity_poly.pdbx_seq_one_letter_code
_entity_poly.pdbx_strand_id
1 'polypeptide(L)'
;MTWAASILVLTALSGSAALAAGTDQGAAGAELVGTKALGWEGVEWLDAEPLRLEDLRGKVVLVRWWTDTCPYCRRSAPALNEFHARYARRGLIVIGIYHAKPIDRLITASEIREAAQERGFDFPIAIDRGWSVLRRWWLDGGRRSATSVSFLIDRSGVIRHVHPGPAFHREVVRGDEQPRRDFIELDRMIDQVLAELNQQTRSTGDLMGRSLPEFVRR
;
A
#
# COMPACT_ATOMS: atom_id res chain seq x y z
N MET A 1 -78.24 -18.11 -22.80
CA MET A 1 -76.91 -18.77 -22.95
C MET A 1 -75.89 -17.69 -23.17
N THR A 2 -75.28 -17.18 -22.11
CA THR A 2 -74.34 -16.04 -22.12
C THR A 2 -73.00 -16.57 -21.65
N TRP A 3 -72.01 -16.50 -22.52
CA TRP A 3 -70.64 -16.88 -22.23
C TRP A 3 -69.90 -15.64 -21.73
N ALA A 4 -69.44 -15.66 -20.48
CA ALA A 4 -68.54 -14.65 -19.91
C ALA A 4 -67.11 -15.07 -20.22
N ALA A 5 -66.39 -14.22 -20.94
CA ALA A 5 -64.94 -14.38 -21.18
C ALA A 5 -64.18 -13.67 -20.07
N SER A 6 -63.44 -14.43 -19.22
CA SER A 6 -62.54 -13.90 -18.24
C SER A 6 -61.21 -13.53 -18.87
N ILE A 7 -60.89 -12.23 -18.85
CA ILE A 7 -59.59 -11.73 -19.29
C ILE A 7 -58.64 -11.80 -18.11
N LEU A 8 -57.64 -12.63 -18.20
CA LEU A 8 -56.53 -12.69 -17.24
C LEU A 8 -55.52 -11.60 -17.60
N VAL A 9 -55.45 -10.58 -16.75
CA VAL A 9 -54.41 -9.54 -16.89
C VAL A 9 -53.14 -10.02 -16.18
N LEU A 10 -52.11 -10.40 -16.95
CA LEU A 10 -50.80 -10.71 -16.47
C LEU A 10 -50.03 -9.38 -16.26
N THR A 11 -49.92 -8.91 -15.02
CA THR A 11 -49.02 -7.81 -14.68
C THR A 11 -47.59 -8.31 -14.58
N ALA A 12 -46.78 -8.03 -15.57
CA ALA A 12 -45.34 -8.26 -15.55
C ALA A 12 -44.67 -7.20 -14.62
N LEU A 13 -44.25 -7.63 -13.45
CA LEU A 13 -43.36 -6.84 -12.59
C LEU A 13 -41.98 -6.81 -13.22
N SER A 14 -41.67 -5.76 -13.95
CA SER A 14 -40.33 -5.43 -14.39
C SER A 14 -39.52 -4.92 -13.20
N GLY A 15 -38.91 -5.84 -12.47
CA GLY A 15 -37.92 -5.51 -11.46
C GLY A 15 -36.65 -4.99 -12.13
N SER A 16 -36.47 -3.68 -12.24
CA SER A 16 -35.20 -3.05 -12.56
C SER A 16 -34.23 -3.30 -11.40
N ALA A 17 -33.38 -4.32 -11.55
CA ALA A 17 -32.21 -4.45 -10.72
C ALA A 17 -31.26 -3.31 -11.07
N ALA A 18 -31.31 -2.23 -10.30
CA ALA A 18 -30.27 -1.23 -10.30
C ALA A 18 -29.00 -1.92 -9.79
N LEU A 19 -28.09 -2.26 -10.71
CA LEU A 19 -26.72 -2.58 -10.35
C LEU A 19 -26.15 -1.34 -9.67
N ALA A 20 -26.10 -1.38 -8.35
CA ALA A 20 -25.27 -0.49 -7.57
C ALA A 20 -23.83 -0.77 -7.99
N ALA A 21 -23.28 0.08 -8.84
CA ALA A 21 -21.86 0.18 -9.09
C ALA A 21 -21.22 0.73 -7.80
N GLY A 22 -21.18 -0.10 -6.76
CA GLY A 22 -20.32 0.10 -5.62
C GLY A 22 -18.89 0.14 -6.15
N THR A 23 -18.24 1.27 -6.03
CA THR A 23 -16.83 1.43 -6.36
C THR A 23 -16.05 0.49 -5.46
N ASP A 24 -15.69 -0.68 -5.96
CA ASP A 24 -14.85 -1.68 -5.31
C ASP A 24 -13.40 -1.17 -5.28
N GLN A 25 -13.17 -0.06 -4.60
CA GLN A 25 -11.83 0.48 -4.39
C GLN A 25 -11.05 -0.34 -3.34
N GLY A 26 -11.75 -1.09 -2.51
CA GLY A 26 -11.12 -1.95 -1.49
C GLY A 26 -10.43 -3.18 -2.05
N ALA A 27 -10.82 -3.65 -3.24
CA ALA A 27 -10.21 -4.81 -3.91
C ALA A 27 -9.13 -4.42 -4.95
N ALA A 28 -8.98 -3.12 -5.25
CA ALA A 28 -7.99 -2.67 -6.24
C ALA A 28 -6.56 -3.00 -5.76
N GLY A 29 -5.83 -3.77 -6.56
CA GLY A 29 -4.47 -4.20 -6.27
C GLY A 29 -4.36 -5.51 -5.50
N ALA A 30 -5.48 -6.19 -5.19
CA ALA A 30 -5.45 -7.51 -4.54
C ALA A 30 -4.68 -8.55 -5.38
N GLU A 31 -4.74 -8.45 -6.70
CA GLU A 31 -4.01 -9.30 -7.65
C GLU A 31 -2.48 -9.10 -7.60
N LEU A 32 -2.00 -8.02 -7.03
CA LEU A 32 -0.57 -7.76 -6.84
C LEU A 32 -0.03 -8.41 -5.55
N VAL A 33 -0.91 -8.74 -4.61
CA VAL A 33 -0.50 -9.38 -3.35
C VAL A 33 0.03 -10.79 -3.63
N GLY A 34 1.20 -11.11 -3.08
CA GLY A 34 1.90 -12.36 -3.31
C GLY A 34 2.85 -12.32 -4.52
N THR A 35 2.82 -11.24 -5.34
CA THR A 35 3.77 -11.08 -6.45
C THR A 35 5.06 -10.41 -6.00
N LYS A 36 6.15 -10.57 -6.77
CA LYS A 36 7.39 -9.82 -6.57
C LYS A 36 7.17 -8.36 -6.86
N ALA A 37 7.60 -7.49 -5.94
CA ALA A 37 7.62 -6.06 -6.20
C ALA A 37 8.62 -5.74 -7.31
N LEU A 38 8.26 -4.80 -8.17
CA LEU A 38 9.14 -4.28 -9.21
C LEU A 38 10.22 -3.37 -8.57
N GLY A 39 11.31 -3.15 -9.28
CA GLY A 39 12.23 -2.08 -8.92
C GLY A 39 11.62 -0.70 -9.23
N TRP A 40 12.24 0.31 -8.68
CA TRP A 40 11.87 1.72 -8.91
C TRP A 40 12.96 2.48 -9.68
N GLU A 41 13.66 1.81 -10.58
CA GLU A 41 14.64 2.44 -11.46
C GLU A 41 13.99 3.59 -12.24
N GLY A 42 14.71 4.70 -12.31
CA GLY A 42 14.24 5.93 -12.95
C GLY A 42 13.68 6.98 -11.99
N VAL A 43 13.65 6.71 -10.66
CA VAL A 43 13.44 7.78 -9.68
C VAL A 43 14.74 8.54 -9.41
N GLU A 44 14.58 9.80 -9.02
CA GLU A 44 15.65 10.67 -8.50
C GLU A 44 15.54 10.67 -6.97
N TRP A 45 16.65 10.46 -6.25
CA TRP A 45 16.63 10.49 -4.79
C TRP A 45 16.88 11.89 -4.25
N LEU A 46 16.06 12.30 -3.28
CA LEU A 46 16.17 13.59 -2.62
C LEU A 46 17.02 13.45 -1.36
N ASP A 47 18.20 14.10 -1.36
CA ASP A 47 19.11 14.17 -0.19
C ASP A 47 19.48 12.79 0.42
N ALA A 48 19.41 11.72 -0.36
CA ALA A 48 19.74 10.38 0.08
C ALA A 48 20.53 9.65 -1.02
N GLU A 49 21.39 8.73 -0.59
CA GLU A 49 22.00 7.77 -1.52
C GLU A 49 20.90 6.93 -2.19
N PRO A 50 21.07 6.60 -3.49
CA PRO A 50 20.12 5.77 -4.20
C PRO A 50 19.88 4.42 -3.50
N LEU A 51 18.64 4.15 -3.12
CA LEU A 51 18.24 2.85 -2.58
C LEU A 51 17.68 1.99 -3.72
N ARG A 52 18.18 0.78 -3.83
CA ARG A 52 17.62 -0.23 -4.74
C ARG A 52 16.80 -1.22 -3.93
N LEU A 53 15.70 -1.71 -4.51
CA LEU A 53 14.84 -2.68 -3.79
C LEU A 53 15.60 -3.97 -3.43
N GLU A 54 16.57 -4.37 -4.27
CA GLU A 54 17.43 -5.53 -4.03
C GLU A 54 18.30 -5.35 -2.78
N ASP A 55 18.79 -4.14 -2.53
CA ASP A 55 19.66 -3.82 -1.38
C ASP A 55 18.86 -3.79 -0.06
N LEU A 56 17.52 -3.73 -0.15
CA LEU A 56 16.61 -3.76 1.00
C LEU A 56 16.14 -5.17 1.36
N ARG A 57 16.74 -6.21 0.80
CA ARG A 57 16.45 -7.59 1.21
C ARG A 57 16.71 -7.77 2.72
N GLY A 58 15.82 -8.49 3.39
CA GLY A 58 15.86 -8.61 4.85
C GLY A 58 15.15 -7.48 5.61
N LYS A 59 14.70 -6.43 4.91
CA LYS A 59 13.88 -5.35 5.47
C LYS A 59 12.44 -5.46 4.98
N VAL A 60 11.51 -4.99 5.78
CA VAL A 60 10.11 -4.74 5.36
C VAL A 60 10.07 -3.32 4.81
N VAL A 61 9.44 -3.12 3.67
CA VAL A 61 9.42 -1.80 3.01
C VAL A 61 7.98 -1.35 2.84
N LEU A 62 7.66 -0.15 3.31
CA LEU A 62 6.40 0.55 3.04
C LEU A 62 6.68 1.68 2.06
N VAL A 63 6.22 1.52 0.83
CA VAL A 63 6.32 2.56 -0.20
C VAL A 63 5.01 3.33 -0.27
N ARG A 64 5.07 4.66 -0.30
CA ARG A 64 3.91 5.54 -0.50
C ARG A 64 4.15 6.54 -1.61
N TRP A 65 3.33 6.52 -2.66
CA TRP A 65 3.29 7.63 -3.62
C TRP A 65 2.52 8.80 -3.04
N TRP A 66 3.07 10.00 -3.18
CA TRP A 66 2.49 11.21 -2.64
C TRP A 66 2.76 12.44 -3.52
N THR A 67 1.97 13.49 -3.34
CA THR A 67 2.19 14.80 -3.94
C THR A 67 1.87 15.90 -2.92
N ASP A 68 2.48 17.04 -3.08
CA ASP A 68 2.34 18.21 -2.19
C ASP A 68 0.94 18.81 -2.19
N THR A 69 0.26 18.79 -3.34
CA THR A 69 -1.08 19.38 -3.53
C THR A 69 -2.23 18.49 -3.05
N CYS A 70 -1.97 17.26 -2.65
CA CYS A 70 -3.00 16.28 -2.29
C CYS A 70 -3.43 16.41 -0.81
N PRO A 71 -4.70 16.75 -0.51
CA PRO A 71 -5.17 16.81 0.87
C PRO A 71 -5.17 15.44 1.57
N TYR A 72 -5.39 14.37 0.85
CA TYR A 72 -5.33 12.99 1.38
C TYR A 72 -3.91 12.59 1.80
N CYS A 73 -2.90 13.04 1.02
CA CYS A 73 -1.50 12.80 1.38
C CYS A 73 -1.12 13.54 2.65
N ARG A 74 -1.60 14.79 2.82
CA ARG A 74 -1.41 15.57 4.05
C ARG A 74 -2.04 14.88 5.26
N ARG A 75 -3.26 14.35 5.12
CA ARG A 75 -3.94 13.62 6.20
C ARG A 75 -3.25 12.31 6.57
N SER A 76 -2.57 11.65 5.63
CA SER A 76 -1.84 10.39 5.89
C SER A 76 -0.43 10.59 6.42
N ALA A 77 0.13 11.80 6.32
CA ALA A 77 1.51 12.08 6.73
C ALA A 77 1.80 11.72 8.21
N PRO A 78 0.94 12.07 9.19
CA PRO A 78 1.18 11.68 10.59
C PRO A 78 1.24 10.17 10.79
N ALA A 79 0.43 9.40 10.05
CA ALA A 79 0.45 7.95 10.12
C ALA A 79 1.74 7.34 9.56
N LEU A 80 2.26 7.88 8.44
CA LEU A 80 3.54 7.46 7.88
C LEU A 80 4.70 7.72 8.84
N ASN A 81 4.72 8.91 9.46
CA ASN A 81 5.72 9.28 10.48
C ASN A 81 5.63 8.36 11.71
N GLU A 82 4.41 8.04 12.15
CA GLU A 82 4.17 7.09 13.25
C GLU A 82 4.71 5.70 12.90
N PHE A 83 4.41 5.18 11.71
CA PHE A 83 4.92 3.87 11.27
C PHE A 83 6.45 3.86 11.19
N HIS A 84 7.05 4.91 10.64
CA HIS A 84 8.50 5.04 10.60
C HIS A 84 9.09 5.04 12.01
N ALA A 85 8.67 5.92 12.89
CA ALA A 85 9.19 6.03 14.26
C ALA A 85 9.01 4.74 15.06
N ARG A 86 7.85 4.08 14.94
CA ARG A 86 7.47 2.90 15.72
C ARG A 86 8.18 1.63 15.26
N TYR A 87 8.35 1.47 13.95
CA TYR A 87 8.77 0.20 13.36
C TYR A 87 10.18 0.19 12.75
N ALA A 88 10.86 1.34 12.60
CA ALA A 88 12.19 1.40 12.00
C ALA A 88 13.19 0.48 12.71
N ARG A 89 13.19 0.47 14.06
CA ARG A 89 14.07 -0.41 14.85
C ARG A 89 13.76 -1.90 14.70
N ARG A 90 12.57 -2.25 14.22
CA ARG A 90 12.14 -3.62 13.92
C ARG A 90 12.43 -4.03 12.48
N GLY A 91 12.97 -3.12 11.67
CA GLY A 91 13.38 -3.36 10.31
C GLY A 91 12.39 -2.92 9.25
N LEU A 92 11.43 -2.02 9.59
CA LEU A 92 10.62 -1.31 8.59
C LEU A 92 11.45 -0.16 7.99
N ILE A 93 11.38 -0.03 6.67
CA ILE A 93 11.83 1.17 5.95
C ILE A 93 10.61 1.78 5.29
N VAL A 94 10.31 3.03 5.59
CA VAL A 94 9.30 3.82 4.88
C VAL A 94 9.99 4.59 3.77
N ILE A 95 9.40 4.62 2.58
CA ILE A 95 9.89 5.37 1.42
C ILE A 95 8.72 6.16 0.85
N GLY A 96 8.91 7.47 0.73
CA GLY A 96 7.99 8.35 0.03
C GLY A 96 8.41 8.54 -1.41
N ILE A 97 7.58 8.19 -2.39
CA ILE A 97 7.85 8.50 -3.79
C ILE A 97 6.97 9.68 -4.20
N TYR A 98 7.60 10.83 -4.39
CA TYR A 98 6.93 12.04 -4.85
C TYR A 98 6.61 11.95 -6.35
N HIS A 99 5.43 12.41 -6.75
CA HIS A 99 5.05 12.63 -8.14
C HIS A 99 4.33 13.97 -8.27
N ALA A 100 4.67 14.76 -9.30
CA ALA A 100 4.00 16.02 -9.57
C ALA A 100 2.55 15.80 -10.01
N LYS A 101 1.63 16.69 -9.60
CA LYS A 101 0.25 16.69 -10.07
C LYS A 101 -0.21 18.13 -10.38
N PRO A 102 -0.59 18.43 -11.63
CA PRO A 102 -0.59 17.51 -12.78
C PRO A 102 0.81 17.01 -13.18
N ILE A 103 0.84 16.02 -14.09
CA ILE A 103 2.08 15.30 -14.45
C ILE A 103 3.16 16.21 -15.06
N ASP A 104 2.74 17.26 -15.75
CA ASP A 104 3.58 18.26 -16.43
C ASP A 104 3.93 19.45 -15.54
N ARG A 105 3.49 19.44 -14.28
CA ARG A 105 3.84 20.51 -13.34
C ARG A 105 5.33 20.52 -13.09
N LEU A 106 5.94 21.67 -13.37
CA LEU A 106 7.33 21.92 -13.02
C LEU A 106 7.44 22.20 -11.52
N ILE A 107 8.27 21.44 -10.85
CA ILE A 107 8.57 21.59 -9.42
C ILE A 107 10.03 21.24 -9.17
N THR A 108 10.70 22.04 -8.38
CA THR A 108 12.09 21.86 -8.03
C THR A 108 12.27 20.87 -6.88
N ALA A 109 13.48 20.30 -6.76
CA ALA A 109 13.83 19.45 -5.62
C ALA A 109 13.72 20.21 -4.28
N SER A 110 14.00 21.52 -4.26
CA SER A 110 13.84 22.36 -3.07
C SER A 110 12.39 22.44 -2.60
N GLU A 111 11.46 22.71 -3.52
CA GLU A 111 10.02 22.77 -3.19
C GLU A 111 9.49 21.41 -2.70
N ILE A 112 9.98 20.30 -3.27
CA ILE A 112 9.61 18.95 -2.81
C ILE A 112 10.17 18.70 -1.41
N ARG A 113 11.40 19.13 -1.13
CA ARG A 113 12.02 19.04 0.20
C ARG A 113 11.24 19.83 1.25
N GLU A 114 10.89 21.07 0.95
CA GLU A 114 10.05 21.91 1.82
C GLU A 114 8.69 21.24 2.10
N ALA A 115 8.04 20.73 1.06
CA ALA A 115 6.79 20.01 1.21
C ALA A 115 6.91 18.71 2.05
N ALA A 116 8.03 18.00 1.96
CA ALA A 116 8.30 16.82 2.80
C ALA A 116 8.55 17.24 4.26
N GLN A 117 9.33 18.31 4.49
CA GLN A 117 9.59 18.87 5.82
C GLN A 117 8.31 19.37 6.52
N GLU A 118 7.43 20.07 5.80
CA GLU A 118 6.12 20.49 6.29
C GLU A 118 5.23 19.33 6.76
N ARG A 119 5.45 18.13 6.20
CA ARG A 119 4.76 16.87 6.58
C ARG A 119 5.49 16.10 7.68
N GLY A 120 6.66 16.59 8.11
CA GLY A 120 7.51 15.93 9.09
C GLY A 120 8.10 14.62 8.59
N PHE A 121 8.32 14.46 7.28
CA PHE A 121 8.94 13.27 6.73
C PHE A 121 10.44 13.27 7.04
N ASP A 122 10.88 12.27 7.79
CA ASP A 122 12.27 12.00 8.17
C ASP A 122 12.81 10.68 7.59
N PHE A 123 12.09 10.13 6.61
CA PHE A 123 12.43 8.93 5.87
C PHE A 123 12.81 9.26 4.41
N PRO A 124 13.48 8.34 3.69
CA PRO A 124 13.93 8.56 2.32
C PRO A 124 12.80 8.97 1.38
N ILE A 125 13.08 9.99 0.56
CA ILE A 125 12.17 10.50 -0.47
C ILE A 125 12.81 10.29 -1.84
N ALA A 126 12.03 9.73 -2.76
CA ALA A 126 12.37 9.65 -4.18
C ALA A 126 11.39 10.47 -5.01
N ILE A 127 11.77 10.85 -6.22
CA ILE A 127 10.98 11.67 -7.15
C ILE A 127 10.76 10.87 -8.43
N ASP A 128 9.51 10.56 -8.73
CA ASP A 128 9.08 9.89 -9.97
C ASP A 128 8.61 10.93 -10.98
N ARG A 129 9.59 11.53 -11.71
CA ARG A 129 9.27 12.50 -12.75
C ARG A 129 8.58 11.80 -13.92
N GLY A 130 7.44 12.36 -14.36
CA GLY A 130 6.66 11.80 -15.47
C GLY A 130 5.89 10.53 -15.13
N TRP A 131 5.82 10.14 -13.84
CA TRP A 131 5.04 9.00 -13.34
C TRP A 131 5.43 7.64 -13.93
N SER A 132 6.67 7.47 -14.37
CA SER A 132 7.11 6.26 -15.04
C SER A 132 7.06 5.02 -14.14
N VAL A 133 7.46 5.19 -12.88
CA VAL A 133 7.41 4.13 -11.88
C VAL A 133 5.99 3.91 -11.38
N LEU A 134 5.23 4.98 -11.10
CA LEU A 134 3.83 4.91 -10.69
C LEU A 134 2.96 4.18 -11.73
N ARG A 135 3.19 4.45 -13.02
CA ARG A 135 2.49 3.75 -14.10
C ARG A 135 2.79 2.27 -14.08
N ARG A 136 4.06 1.90 -14.12
CA ARG A 136 4.52 0.51 -14.14
C ARG A 136 4.06 -0.29 -12.91
N TRP A 137 4.04 0.34 -11.73
CA TRP A 137 3.63 -0.31 -10.48
C TRP A 137 2.11 -0.37 -10.31
N TRP A 138 1.42 0.64 -10.80
CA TRP A 138 0.04 0.83 -10.40
C TRP A 138 -0.92 1.14 -11.55
N LEU A 139 -0.69 2.19 -12.33
CA LEU A 139 -1.71 2.72 -13.22
C LEU A 139 -1.94 1.87 -14.47
N ASP A 140 -0.92 1.20 -14.99
CA ASP A 140 -1.03 0.41 -16.24
C ASP A 140 -1.74 -0.94 -16.01
N GLY A 141 -1.95 -1.35 -14.77
CA GLY A 141 -2.56 -2.64 -14.40
C GLY A 141 -4.09 -2.66 -14.37
N GLY A 142 -4.81 -1.69 -14.94
CA GLY A 142 -6.27 -1.69 -14.94
C GLY A 142 -6.92 -0.34 -14.68
N ARG A 143 -8.19 -0.35 -14.24
CA ARG A 143 -8.98 0.87 -13.93
C ARG A 143 -8.59 1.49 -12.59
N ARG A 144 -7.37 1.98 -12.48
CA ARG A 144 -6.83 2.59 -11.26
C ARG A 144 -6.56 4.06 -11.50
N SER A 145 -7.18 4.94 -10.72
CA SER A 145 -7.07 6.40 -10.90
C SER A 145 -6.43 7.11 -9.71
N ALA A 146 -6.47 6.50 -8.52
CA ALA A 146 -5.82 7.08 -7.35
C ALA A 146 -4.30 6.98 -7.49
N THR A 147 -3.61 8.10 -7.31
CA THR A 147 -2.14 8.16 -7.42
C THR A 147 -1.44 8.11 -6.05
N SER A 148 -2.23 8.11 -4.98
CA SER A 148 -1.73 8.04 -3.60
C SER A 148 -1.83 6.59 -3.09
N VAL A 149 -1.16 5.67 -3.76
CA VAL A 149 -1.13 4.24 -3.42
C VAL A 149 0.01 3.92 -2.46
N SER A 150 -0.17 2.89 -1.63
CA SER A 150 0.92 2.34 -0.81
C SER A 150 1.08 0.84 -1.05
N PHE A 151 2.33 0.37 -0.94
CA PHE A 151 2.67 -1.04 -1.01
C PHE A 151 3.49 -1.44 0.21
N LEU A 152 3.07 -2.50 0.87
CA LEU A 152 3.85 -3.16 1.91
C LEU A 152 4.55 -4.37 1.29
N ILE A 153 5.87 -4.40 1.40
CA ILE A 153 6.74 -5.40 0.78
C ILE A 153 7.50 -6.11 1.90
N ASP A 154 7.52 -7.43 1.84
CA ASP A 154 8.25 -8.21 2.82
C ASP A 154 9.76 -8.28 2.54
N ARG A 155 10.48 -8.91 3.44
CA ARG A 155 11.94 -9.06 3.42
C ARG A 155 12.47 -9.83 2.20
N SER A 156 11.61 -10.62 1.55
CA SER A 156 11.91 -11.35 0.32
C SER A 156 11.54 -10.57 -0.94
N GLY A 157 11.01 -9.33 -0.78
CA GLY A 157 10.58 -8.46 -1.86
C GLY A 157 9.24 -8.85 -2.47
N VAL A 158 8.37 -9.52 -1.72
CA VAL A 158 7.01 -9.86 -2.13
C VAL A 158 6.03 -8.83 -1.57
N ILE A 159 5.09 -8.39 -2.40
CA ILE A 159 4.01 -7.49 -1.99
C ILE A 159 3.06 -8.24 -1.06
N ARG A 160 2.85 -7.72 0.14
CA ARG A 160 2.01 -8.34 1.17
C ARG A 160 0.71 -7.58 1.40
N HIS A 161 0.68 -6.31 1.05
CA HIS A 161 -0.51 -5.50 1.12
C HIS A 161 -0.43 -4.34 0.14
N VAL A 162 -1.58 -3.95 -0.43
CA VAL A 162 -1.74 -2.77 -1.25
C VAL A 162 -2.85 -1.91 -0.64
N HIS A 163 -2.52 -0.67 -0.29
CA HIS A 163 -3.53 0.33 0.05
C HIS A 163 -3.77 1.21 -1.17
N PRO A 164 -4.92 1.10 -1.84
CA PRO A 164 -5.16 1.76 -3.13
C PRO A 164 -5.36 3.28 -3.03
N GLY A 165 -5.41 3.82 -1.82
CA GLY A 165 -5.70 5.21 -1.54
C GLY A 165 -7.18 5.46 -1.18
N PRO A 166 -7.62 6.72 -0.95
CA PRO A 166 -6.76 7.90 -1.02
C PRO A 166 -5.99 8.22 0.27
N ALA A 167 -6.55 7.95 1.47
CA ALA A 167 -5.95 8.30 2.75
C ALA A 167 -6.10 7.19 3.78
N PHE A 168 -5.16 7.17 4.73
CA PHE A 168 -5.30 6.44 5.99
C PHE A 168 -4.79 7.33 7.13
N HIS A 169 -5.48 7.32 8.26
CA HIS A 169 -5.10 8.08 9.46
C HIS A 169 -5.80 7.53 10.70
N ARG A 170 -5.22 7.83 11.87
CA ARG A 170 -5.73 7.35 13.16
C ARG A 170 -7.01 8.05 13.60
N GLU A 171 -7.22 9.26 13.14
CA GLU A 171 -8.34 10.10 13.56
C GLU A 171 -9.69 9.48 13.23
N VAL A 172 -10.67 9.70 14.12
CA VAL A 172 -12.06 9.33 13.90
C VAL A 172 -12.78 10.53 13.32
N VAL A 173 -13.17 10.43 12.05
CA VAL A 173 -14.01 11.43 11.41
C VAL A 173 -15.39 10.82 11.23
N ARG A 174 -16.39 11.42 11.90
CA ARG A 174 -17.77 10.94 11.83
C ARG A 174 -18.28 11.00 10.39
N GLY A 175 -18.75 9.85 9.89
CA GLY A 175 -19.22 9.70 8.50
C GLY A 175 -18.10 9.46 7.48
N ASP A 176 -16.84 9.37 7.92
CA ASP A 176 -15.68 9.03 7.09
C ASP A 176 -14.73 8.09 7.87
N GLU A 177 -15.22 6.90 8.23
CA GLU A 177 -14.48 5.94 9.04
C GLU A 177 -13.49 5.08 8.23
N GLN A 178 -13.57 5.11 6.87
CA GLN A 178 -12.72 4.27 6.03
C GLN A 178 -11.22 4.54 6.24
N PRO A 179 -10.72 5.79 6.26
CA PRO A 179 -9.30 6.06 6.46
C PRO A 179 -8.76 5.52 7.79
N ARG A 180 -9.60 5.46 8.83
CA ARG A 180 -9.23 4.86 10.11
C ARG A 180 -9.16 3.35 10.03
N ARG A 181 -10.10 2.70 9.35
CA ARG A 181 -10.04 1.24 9.09
C ARG A 181 -8.78 0.89 8.32
N ASP A 182 -8.46 1.65 7.28
CA ASP A 182 -7.27 1.47 6.46
C ASP A 182 -5.98 1.65 7.28
N PHE A 183 -5.95 2.62 8.20
CA PHE A 183 -4.83 2.78 9.13
C PHE A 183 -4.66 1.55 10.02
N ILE A 184 -5.73 1.06 10.64
CA ILE A 184 -5.70 -0.11 11.54
C ILE A 184 -5.25 -1.35 10.77
N GLU A 185 -5.75 -1.54 9.55
CA GLU A 185 -5.36 -2.67 8.71
C GLU A 185 -3.90 -2.61 8.33
N LEU A 186 -3.41 -1.46 7.87
CA LEU A 186 -2.01 -1.29 7.49
C LEU A 186 -1.08 -1.46 8.70
N ASP A 187 -1.42 -0.90 9.85
CA ASP A 187 -0.68 -1.08 11.11
C ASP A 187 -0.56 -2.58 11.49
N ARG A 188 -1.68 -3.29 11.44
CA ARG A 188 -1.72 -4.73 11.69
C ARG A 188 -0.88 -5.53 10.68
N MET A 189 -0.96 -5.21 9.41
CA MET A 189 -0.18 -5.88 8.37
C MET A 189 1.33 -5.63 8.52
N ILE A 190 1.74 -4.41 8.85
CA ILE A 190 3.14 -4.10 9.14
C ILE A 190 3.63 -4.94 10.32
N ASP A 191 2.89 -4.97 11.42
CA ASP A 191 3.26 -5.74 12.62
C ASP A 191 3.39 -7.24 12.32
N GLN A 192 2.42 -7.80 11.57
CA GLN A 192 2.41 -9.19 11.15
C GLN A 192 3.62 -9.55 10.29
N VAL A 193 3.89 -8.77 9.23
CA VAL A 193 5.01 -9.02 8.30
C VAL A 193 6.36 -8.88 9.02
N LEU A 194 6.47 -7.95 9.98
CA LEU A 194 7.66 -7.81 10.81
C LEU A 194 7.86 -9.00 11.76
N ALA A 195 6.79 -9.63 12.23
CA ALA A 195 6.85 -10.76 13.17
C ALA A 195 7.20 -12.09 12.50
N GLU A 196 6.91 -12.28 11.22
CA GLU A 196 7.06 -13.57 10.50
C GLU A 196 8.49 -14.16 10.55
N LEU A 197 9.53 -13.32 10.55
CA LEU A 197 10.93 -13.83 10.62
C LEU A 197 11.37 -14.27 12.01
N ASN A 198 10.76 -13.73 13.07
CA ASN A 198 11.09 -14.22 14.41
C ASN A 198 10.65 -15.67 14.61
N GLN A 199 9.71 -16.17 13.81
CA GLN A 199 9.26 -17.55 13.83
C GLN A 199 10.14 -18.46 12.99
N GLN A 200 10.60 -18.03 11.81
CA GLN A 200 11.50 -18.83 10.95
C GLN A 200 12.87 -19.06 11.57
N THR A 201 13.46 -18.04 12.17
CA THR A 201 14.75 -18.15 12.88
C THR A 201 14.65 -19.03 14.14
N ARG A 202 13.53 -18.99 14.85
CA ARG A 202 13.27 -19.88 16.00
C ARG A 202 13.06 -21.32 15.55
N SER A 203 12.32 -21.56 14.47
CA SER A 203 12.09 -22.90 13.93
C SER A 203 13.36 -23.53 13.38
N THR A 204 14.23 -22.76 12.71
CA THR A 204 15.53 -23.26 12.21
C THR A 204 16.52 -23.50 13.34
N GLY A 205 16.53 -22.67 14.36
CA GLY A 205 17.33 -22.86 15.57
C GLY A 205 16.91 -24.10 16.37
N ASP A 206 15.63 -24.40 16.44
CA ASP A 206 15.07 -25.57 17.12
C ASP A 206 15.34 -26.88 16.32
N LEU A 207 15.38 -26.78 14.99
CA LEU A 207 15.77 -27.91 14.12
C LEU A 207 17.27 -28.21 14.17
N MET A 208 18.11 -27.19 14.33
CA MET A 208 19.57 -27.39 14.54
C MET A 208 19.90 -27.81 15.96
N GLY A 209 19.02 -27.59 16.94
CA GLY A 209 19.16 -28.07 18.32
C GLY A 209 18.70 -29.52 18.54
N ARG A 210 17.99 -30.11 17.60
CA ARG A 210 17.54 -31.49 17.65
C ARG A 210 18.43 -32.37 16.74
N SER A 211 19.28 -33.14 17.35
CA SER A 211 19.96 -34.32 16.78
C SER A 211 21.33 -34.06 16.17
N LEU A 212 22.32 -33.99 17.03
CA LEU A 212 23.52 -34.79 16.75
C LEU A 212 23.25 -36.19 17.33
N PRO A 213 23.30 -37.28 16.51
CA PRO A 213 23.20 -38.63 17.03
C PRO A 213 24.42 -38.91 17.90
N GLU A 214 24.21 -39.63 18.99
CA GLU A 214 25.12 -40.00 20.09
C GLU A 214 26.29 -40.92 19.63
N PHE A 215 26.67 -40.88 18.36
CA PHE A 215 27.63 -41.83 17.77
C PHE A 215 29.05 -41.27 17.56
N VAL A 216 29.35 -40.07 18.06
CA VAL A 216 30.71 -39.48 17.96
C VAL A 216 31.25 -39.13 19.35
N ARG A 217 31.03 -39.98 20.34
CA ARG A 217 31.77 -39.98 21.60
C ARG A 217 32.33 -41.36 21.92
N ARG A 218 33.31 -41.76 21.14
CA ARG A 218 34.33 -42.74 21.58
C ARG A 218 35.62 -42.51 20.80
#